data_1912221f074452a3dbf36dbeb8d1e71e
#
_entry.id   1912221f074452a3dbf36dbeb8d1e71e
#
_cell.length_a   1.000
_cell.length_b   1.000
_cell.length_c   1.000
_cell.angle_alpha   90.00
_cell.angle_beta   90.00
_cell.angle_gamma   90.00
#
_symmetry.space_group_name_H-M   'P 1'
#
loop_
_entity.id
_entity.type
_entity.pdbx_description
1 polymer ?
#
loop_
_entity_poly.entity_id
_entity_poly.type
_entity_poly.pdbx_seq_one_letter_code
_entity_poly.pdbx_strand_id
1 'polypeptide(L)'
;WGFQGENGDIVDGFIDIKKADLGGGGYKYRLSQLEPNYAAHKNTVETDHETSLIQAIYKYVKKSGNSDYLQTEIGGMKVIDRMEWALRFLFEEKMDKAHGLIIGATTADWGDVQPEQIWGVEIDENTHYAIDIYDNAMLVIALNNFIELTDDAAKKAHWSAACDTLKQNIRQHLWDAERHKFIPHISLKDSPFPAKFDENQIYYHGGTAVAIQAGLLSEEEIREANQRMLENMKRAHAQTIGLTLYPTYPAGYFKGVGMYPYGYQNGGDWTWFGARMIHALTENGMIAEAYEELQPMLARVVENNGFNEWYTPAGE
;
A
#
# COMPACT_ATOMS: atom_id res chain seq x y z
N TRP A 1 16.98 6.29 -5.78
CA TRP A 1 17.83 6.91 -4.75
C TRP A 1 18.24 8.33 -5.10
N GLY A 2 18.43 8.67 -6.37
CA GLY A 2 18.89 9.99 -6.80
C GLY A 2 17.99 11.15 -6.38
N PHE A 3 16.73 10.88 -6.04
CA PHE A 3 15.74 11.85 -5.56
C PHE A 3 15.37 11.69 -4.08
N GLN A 4 16.05 10.84 -3.32
CA GLN A 4 15.80 10.77 -1.87
C GLN A 4 16.05 12.12 -1.21
N GLY A 5 15.09 12.57 -0.39
CA GLY A 5 15.16 13.85 0.29
C GLY A 5 16.17 13.92 1.40
N GLU A 6 16.46 15.14 1.86
CA GLU A 6 17.35 15.39 2.99
C GLU A 6 16.81 14.86 4.33
N ASN A 7 15.52 14.61 4.41
CA ASN A 7 14.86 13.96 5.55
C ASN A 7 14.67 12.43 5.35
N GLY A 8 15.08 11.87 4.21
CA GLY A 8 15.01 10.45 3.92
C GLY A 8 13.81 10.03 3.07
N ASP A 9 12.87 10.92 2.80
CA ASP A 9 11.67 10.62 2.03
C ASP A 9 11.97 10.20 0.58
N ILE A 10 11.14 9.32 0.06
CA ILE A 10 11.17 8.84 -1.32
C ILE A 10 10.09 9.56 -2.13
N VAL A 11 10.33 9.76 -3.39
CA VAL A 11 9.39 10.38 -4.33
C VAL A 11 8.48 9.32 -4.94
N ASP A 12 7.29 9.73 -5.36
CA ASP A 12 6.32 8.91 -6.07
C ASP A 12 6.86 8.47 -7.44
N GLY A 13 7.14 9.44 -8.29
CA GLY A 13 7.58 9.18 -9.65
C GLY A 13 8.52 10.27 -10.18
N PHE A 14 9.01 10.09 -11.40
CA PHE A 14 9.84 11.08 -12.05
C PHE A 14 9.51 11.18 -13.55
N ILE A 15 9.71 12.36 -14.11
CA ILE A 15 9.52 12.64 -15.54
C ILE A 15 10.75 13.34 -16.11
N ASP A 16 10.89 13.35 -17.43
CA ASP A 16 11.88 14.18 -18.13
C ASP A 16 11.71 15.64 -17.70
N ILE A 17 12.78 16.28 -17.24
CA ILE A 17 12.77 17.67 -16.74
C ILE A 17 12.15 18.65 -17.74
N LYS A 18 12.25 18.39 -19.06
CA LYS A 18 11.68 19.22 -20.12
C LYS A 18 10.14 19.14 -20.16
N LYS A 19 9.55 18.13 -19.52
CA LYS A 19 8.10 17.92 -19.44
C LYS A 19 7.52 18.36 -18.10
N ALA A 20 8.38 18.68 -17.10
CA ALA A 20 7.95 19.11 -15.79
C ALA A 20 7.48 20.57 -15.82
N ASP A 21 6.29 20.84 -15.32
CA ASP A 21 5.83 22.21 -15.07
C ASP A 21 6.38 22.70 -13.71
N LEU A 22 7.60 23.18 -13.72
CA LEU A 22 8.31 23.60 -12.51
C LEU A 22 7.73 24.89 -11.88
N GLY A 23 6.83 25.59 -12.55
CA GLY A 23 6.23 26.84 -12.07
C GLY A 23 4.71 26.81 -11.94
N GLY A 24 4.08 25.68 -12.30
CA GLY A 24 2.63 25.52 -12.32
C GLY A 24 2.04 25.08 -10.96
N GLY A 25 0.71 25.00 -10.95
CA GLY A 25 -0.05 24.33 -9.88
C GLY A 25 -0.01 22.79 -10.06
N GLY A 26 -0.37 22.05 -9.05
CA GLY A 26 -0.42 20.60 -9.10
C GLY A 26 0.85 19.98 -8.50
N TYR A 27 1.52 19.11 -9.24
CA TYR A 27 2.70 18.42 -8.75
C TYR A 27 3.82 19.38 -8.33
N LYS A 28 4.34 19.15 -7.12
CA LYS A 28 5.57 19.81 -6.65
C LYS A 28 6.75 18.95 -7.01
N TYR A 29 7.63 19.50 -7.85
CA TYR A 29 8.79 18.75 -8.34
C TYR A 29 10.03 18.97 -7.48
N ARG A 30 10.72 17.87 -7.20
CA ARG A 30 12.08 17.85 -6.64
C ARG A 30 13.09 17.68 -7.78
N LEU A 31 14.14 18.49 -7.75
CA LEU A 31 15.30 18.35 -8.65
C LEU A 31 16.46 17.71 -7.88
N SER A 32 17.31 16.99 -8.60
CA SER A 32 18.50 16.36 -8.01
C SER A 32 19.71 16.52 -8.92
N GLN A 33 20.86 16.79 -8.30
CA GLN A 33 22.15 16.83 -9.03
C GLN A 33 22.59 15.42 -9.48
N LEU A 34 22.12 14.38 -8.82
CA LEU A 34 22.40 12.98 -9.17
C LEU A 34 21.62 12.54 -10.42
N GLU A 35 20.48 13.21 -10.69
CA GLU A 35 19.58 12.90 -11.80
C GLU A 35 19.16 14.18 -12.55
N PRO A 36 20.12 14.92 -13.18
CA PRO A 36 19.88 16.28 -13.71
C PRO A 36 18.91 16.35 -14.89
N ASN A 37 18.61 15.22 -15.50
CA ASN A 37 17.71 15.14 -16.65
C ASN A 37 16.24 14.88 -16.27
N TYR A 38 15.96 14.71 -14.98
CA TYR A 38 14.63 14.35 -14.48
C TYR A 38 14.19 15.30 -13.38
N ALA A 39 12.87 15.38 -13.18
CA ALA A 39 12.21 16.00 -12.05
C ALA A 39 11.27 14.99 -11.41
N ALA A 40 11.22 14.93 -10.08
CA ALA A 40 10.45 13.93 -9.35
C ALA A 40 9.23 14.55 -8.66
N HIS A 41 8.12 13.83 -8.64
CA HIS A 41 6.90 14.20 -7.92
C HIS A 41 7.10 13.97 -6.41
N LYS A 42 6.53 14.86 -5.60
CA LYS A 42 6.71 14.76 -4.14
C LYS A 42 5.44 14.93 -3.31
N ASN A 43 4.45 15.65 -3.79
CA ASN A 43 3.24 15.95 -3.04
C ASN A 43 2.08 15.03 -3.43
N THR A 44 2.25 13.73 -3.24
CA THR A 44 1.24 12.72 -3.53
C THR A 44 0.74 12.04 -2.26
N VAL A 45 -0.43 11.43 -2.33
CA VAL A 45 -1.13 10.89 -1.15
C VAL A 45 -0.53 9.59 -0.64
N GLU A 46 0.20 8.87 -1.47
CA GLU A 46 0.76 7.58 -1.15
C GLU A 46 1.83 7.69 -0.06
N THR A 47 1.78 6.79 0.89
CA THR A 47 2.72 6.66 2.01
C THR A 47 3.59 5.40 1.86
N ASP A 48 3.42 4.67 0.79
CA ASP A 48 4.11 3.39 0.57
C ASP A 48 5.38 3.48 -0.30
N HIS A 49 5.79 4.68 -0.74
CA HIS A 49 6.99 4.86 -1.58
C HIS A 49 8.26 4.35 -0.90
N GLU A 50 8.47 4.72 0.37
CA GLU A 50 9.59 4.28 1.18
C GLU A 50 9.58 2.77 1.35
N THR A 51 8.42 2.23 1.71
CA THR A 51 8.25 0.80 1.99
C THR A 51 8.35 -0.05 0.74
N SER A 52 7.80 0.42 -0.37
CA SER A 52 7.88 -0.25 -1.69
C SER A 52 9.31 -0.31 -2.21
N LEU A 53 10.08 0.78 -2.06
CA LEU A 53 11.49 0.80 -2.47
C LEU A 53 12.33 -0.19 -1.65
N ILE A 54 12.14 -0.24 -0.33
CA ILE A 54 12.84 -1.19 0.55
C ILE A 54 12.50 -2.63 0.15
N GLN A 55 11.23 -2.95 -0.10
CA GLN A 55 10.82 -4.27 -0.56
C GLN A 55 11.40 -4.62 -1.93
N ALA A 56 11.51 -3.64 -2.85
CA ALA A 56 12.12 -3.87 -4.15
C ALA A 56 13.61 -4.22 -4.03
N ILE A 57 14.36 -3.51 -3.18
CA ILE A 57 15.77 -3.82 -2.90
C ILE A 57 15.92 -5.21 -2.26
N TYR A 58 15.08 -5.53 -1.28
CA TYR A 58 15.08 -6.85 -0.66
C TYR A 58 14.89 -7.96 -1.71
N LYS A 59 13.85 -7.84 -2.54
CA LYS A 59 13.58 -8.80 -3.61
C LYS A 59 14.74 -8.92 -4.60
N TYR A 60 15.35 -7.79 -4.96
CA TYR A 60 16.53 -7.78 -5.83
C TYR A 60 17.70 -8.56 -5.20
N VAL A 61 18.06 -8.24 -3.97
CA VAL A 61 19.17 -8.91 -3.27
C VAL A 61 18.91 -10.41 -3.11
N LYS A 62 17.70 -10.79 -2.69
CA LYS A 62 17.32 -12.21 -2.52
C LYS A 62 17.31 -13.00 -3.83
N LYS A 63 16.90 -12.39 -4.94
CA LYS A 63 16.82 -13.07 -6.24
C LYS A 63 18.16 -13.12 -6.97
N SER A 64 18.96 -12.07 -6.88
CA SER A 64 20.27 -12.01 -7.56
C SER A 64 21.41 -12.61 -6.74
N GLY A 65 21.26 -12.71 -5.42
CA GLY A 65 22.36 -13.04 -4.50
C GLY A 65 23.38 -11.91 -4.34
N ASN A 66 23.13 -10.72 -4.93
CA ASN A 66 24.06 -9.60 -4.94
C ASN A 66 23.89 -8.74 -3.67
N SER A 67 24.45 -9.22 -2.56
CA SER A 67 24.48 -8.44 -1.30
C SER A 67 25.42 -7.23 -1.35
N ASP A 68 26.42 -7.23 -2.25
CA ASP A 68 27.37 -6.12 -2.39
C ASP A 68 26.66 -4.82 -2.83
N TYR A 69 25.51 -4.95 -3.49
CA TYR A 69 24.68 -3.79 -3.85
C TYR A 69 24.30 -2.94 -2.63
N LEU A 70 24.11 -3.54 -1.46
CA LEU A 70 23.80 -2.82 -0.23
C LEU A 70 24.93 -1.91 0.23
N GLN A 71 26.17 -2.21 -0.15
CA GLN A 71 27.36 -1.42 0.17
C GLN A 71 27.69 -0.38 -0.92
N THR A 72 26.97 -0.39 -2.05
CA THR A 72 27.16 0.60 -3.12
C THR A 72 26.83 1.99 -2.61
N GLU A 73 27.73 2.95 -2.84
CA GLU A 73 27.52 4.35 -2.49
C GLU A 73 26.83 5.09 -3.64
N ILE A 74 25.76 5.80 -3.31
CA ILE A 74 25.03 6.68 -4.21
C ILE A 74 24.96 8.07 -3.55
N GLY A 75 25.61 9.07 -4.15
CA GLY A 75 25.68 10.39 -3.55
C GLY A 75 26.36 10.38 -2.17
N GLY A 76 27.38 9.52 -1.97
CA GLY A 76 28.14 9.46 -0.73
C GLY A 76 27.48 8.70 0.43
N MET A 77 26.37 8.02 0.19
CA MET A 77 25.67 7.19 1.19
C MET A 77 25.41 5.79 0.66
N LYS A 78 25.64 4.77 1.47
CA LYS A 78 25.39 3.36 1.09
C LYS A 78 23.89 3.08 0.92
N VAL A 79 23.54 2.16 0.04
CA VAL A 79 22.15 1.76 -0.18
C VAL A 79 21.47 1.31 1.11
N ILE A 80 22.14 0.50 1.94
CA ILE A 80 21.58 0.04 3.22
C ILE A 80 21.29 1.22 4.19
N ASP A 81 22.13 2.24 4.21
CA ASP A 81 21.92 3.42 5.05
C ASP A 81 20.81 4.32 4.49
N ARG A 82 20.64 4.36 3.16
CA ARG A 82 19.51 5.04 2.51
C ARG A 82 18.17 4.36 2.82
N MET A 83 18.16 3.03 2.90
CA MET A 83 16.96 2.28 3.32
C MET A 83 16.59 2.62 4.77
N GLU A 84 17.58 2.65 5.68
CA GLU A 84 17.32 3.06 7.06
C GLU A 84 16.83 4.50 7.15
N TRP A 85 17.36 5.39 6.33
CA TRP A 85 16.94 6.79 6.32
C TRP A 85 15.48 6.95 5.86
N ALA A 86 15.04 6.16 4.90
CA ALA A 86 13.63 6.10 4.51
C ALA A 86 12.74 5.58 5.66
N LEU A 87 13.16 4.57 6.42
CA LEU A 87 12.44 4.13 7.61
C LEU A 87 12.35 5.22 8.67
N ARG A 88 13.47 5.93 8.94
CA ARG A 88 13.48 7.05 9.90
C ARG A 88 12.48 8.12 9.51
N PHE A 89 12.41 8.51 8.23
CA PHE A 89 11.43 9.47 7.76
C PHE A 89 10.00 9.08 8.16
N LEU A 90 9.62 7.81 7.96
CA LEU A 90 8.29 7.33 8.33
C LEU A 90 8.05 7.42 9.85
N PHE A 91 9.03 7.07 10.67
CA PHE A 91 8.89 7.12 12.13
C PHE A 91 8.96 8.53 12.72
N GLU A 92 9.74 9.42 12.12
CA GLU A 92 9.97 10.78 12.63
C GLU A 92 8.92 11.78 12.12
N GLU A 93 8.49 11.64 10.85
CA GLU A 93 7.62 12.64 10.21
C GLU A 93 6.20 12.14 9.88
N LYS A 94 6.00 10.81 9.73
CA LYS A 94 4.72 10.23 9.35
C LYS A 94 4.01 9.48 10.47
N MET A 95 4.63 9.33 11.63
CA MET A 95 4.05 8.59 12.75
C MET A 95 3.05 9.45 13.54
N ASP A 96 1.78 9.02 13.61
CA ASP A 96 0.85 9.56 14.60
C ASP A 96 1.21 9.08 16.00
N LYS A 97 1.51 10.02 16.90
CA LYS A 97 1.99 9.72 18.25
C LYS A 97 0.93 9.13 19.16
N ALA A 98 -0.35 9.38 18.87
CA ALA A 98 -1.46 8.88 19.70
C ALA A 98 -1.70 7.38 19.46
N HIS A 99 -1.52 6.92 18.23
CA HIS A 99 -1.77 5.53 17.84
C HIS A 99 -0.45 4.74 17.62
N GLY A 100 0.68 5.43 17.41
CA GLY A 100 1.95 4.78 17.04
C GLY A 100 1.87 4.07 15.69
N LEU A 101 1.17 4.67 14.74
CA LEU A 101 0.93 4.18 13.38
C LEU A 101 1.21 5.28 12.36
N ILE A 102 1.65 4.92 11.15
CA ILE A 102 1.92 5.92 10.12
C ILE A 102 0.63 6.47 9.49
N ILE A 103 0.73 7.72 9.07
CA ILE A 103 -0.36 8.52 8.52
C ILE A 103 -0.27 8.53 7.00
N GLY A 104 -1.38 8.23 6.34
CA GLY A 104 -1.62 8.47 4.92
C GLY A 104 -2.73 9.48 4.68
N ALA A 105 -3.26 9.54 3.48
CA ALA A 105 -4.50 10.23 3.15
C ALA A 105 -5.69 9.27 3.23
N THR A 106 -6.91 9.81 3.32
CA THR A 106 -8.13 9.02 3.16
C THR A 106 -8.26 8.61 1.69
N THR A 107 -8.19 7.32 1.41
CA THR A 107 -8.29 6.73 0.06
C THR A 107 -9.20 5.52 0.06
N ALA A 108 -9.43 4.91 -1.09
CA ALA A 108 -10.17 3.66 -1.17
C ALA A 108 -9.19 2.48 -1.04
N ASP A 109 -9.08 1.91 0.16
CA ASP A 109 -8.13 0.85 0.51
C ASP A 109 -6.67 1.33 0.25
N TRP A 110 -5.90 0.64 -0.54
CA TRP A 110 -4.52 0.93 -0.95
C TRP A 110 -4.39 2.10 -1.95
N GLY A 111 -5.50 2.70 -2.32
CA GLY A 111 -5.58 3.60 -3.46
C GLY A 111 -4.79 4.89 -3.30
N ASP A 112 -4.63 5.58 -4.41
CA ASP A 112 -3.97 6.88 -4.54
C ASP A 112 -4.95 8.03 -4.81
N VAL A 113 -6.27 7.74 -4.78
CA VAL A 113 -7.32 8.72 -5.06
C VAL A 113 -8.05 9.11 -3.79
N GLN A 114 -7.87 10.37 -3.37
CA GLN A 114 -8.60 10.94 -2.24
C GLN A 114 -10.00 11.45 -2.64
N PRO A 115 -10.96 11.59 -1.67
CA PRO A 115 -12.36 11.89 -1.98
C PRO A 115 -12.60 13.25 -2.64
N GLU A 116 -11.80 14.26 -2.30
CA GLU A 116 -12.10 15.65 -2.56
C GLU A 116 -11.75 16.12 -3.97
N GLN A 117 -10.89 15.40 -4.67
CA GLN A 117 -10.31 15.86 -5.92
C GLN A 117 -10.72 15.01 -7.12
N ILE A 118 -10.78 15.62 -8.30
CA ILE A 118 -11.10 14.93 -9.57
C ILE A 118 -9.97 13.99 -9.99
N TRP A 119 -8.72 14.39 -9.79
CA TRP A 119 -7.53 13.58 -10.07
C TRP A 119 -6.93 12.89 -8.84
N GLY A 120 -7.29 13.34 -7.67
CA GLY A 120 -7.17 12.67 -6.39
C GLY A 120 -5.79 12.43 -5.80
N VAL A 121 -4.70 12.55 -6.54
CA VAL A 121 -3.36 12.09 -6.09
C VAL A 121 -2.53 13.16 -5.38
N GLU A 122 -2.87 14.43 -5.52
CA GLU A 122 -2.05 15.53 -4.96
C GLU A 122 -2.50 15.91 -3.55
N ILE A 123 -1.55 16.04 -2.63
CA ILE A 123 -1.80 16.57 -1.29
C ILE A 123 -1.94 18.07 -1.33
N ASP A 124 -3.04 18.58 -0.79
CA ASP A 124 -3.32 20.02 -0.61
C ASP A 124 -3.98 20.31 0.75
N GLU A 125 -4.48 21.53 0.93
CA GLU A 125 -5.14 21.97 2.17
C GLU A 125 -6.47 21.26 2.47
N ASN A 126 -7.07 20.62 1.47
CA ASN A 126 -8.35 19.89 1.61
C ASN A 126 -8.14 18.41 1.91
N THR A 127 -6.91 17.91 1.85
CA THR A 127 -6.60 16.50 2.09
C THR A 127 -7.01 16.08 3.49
N HIS A 128 -7.83 15.04 3.60
CA HIS A 128 -8.17 14.39 4.86
C HIS A 128 -7.18 13.28 5.16
N TYR A 129 -6.39 13.46 6.22
CA TYR A 129 -5.41 12.47 6.66
C TYR A 129 -6.07 11.40 7.52
N ALA A 130 -5.64 10.17 7.29
CA ALA A 130 -6.13 8.99 7.99
C ALA A 130 -5.00 7.98 8.24
N ILE A 131 -5.28 7.01 9.09
CA ILE A 131 -4.45 5.83 9.31
C ILE A 131 -5.23 4.64 8.78
N ASP A 132 -4.60 3.81 7.98
CA ASP A 132 -5.17 2.60 7.39
C ASP A 132 -4.27 1.38 7.58
N ILE A 133 -4.81 0.23 7.21
CA ILE A 133 -4.09 -1.04 7.34
C ILE A 133 -3.05 -1.24 6.26
N TYR A 134 -3.28 -0.77 5.02
CA TYR A 134 -2.38 -0.99 3.90
C TYR A 134 -1.01 -0.38 4.17
N ASP A 135 -0.94 0.92 4.44
CA ASP A 135 0.30 1.65 4.70
C ASP A 135 1.07 1.03 5.88
N ASN A 136 0.37 0.73 6.97
CA ASN A 136 0.98 0.19 8.17
C ASN A 136 1.48 -1.26 7.99
N ALA A 137 0.77 -2.09 7.25
CA ALA A 137 1.21 -3.45 6.91
C ALA A 137 2.41 -3.44 5.93
N MET A 138 2.43 -2.52 4.96
CA MET A 138 3.58 -2.30 4.08
C MET A 138 4.83 -1.91 4.89
N LEU A 139 4.69 -1.09 5.93
CA LEU A 139 5.79 -0.74 6.82
C LEU A 139 6.31 -1.95 7.61
N VAL A 140 5.42 -2.82 8.11
CA VAL A 140 5.84 -4.08 8.77
C VAL A 140 6.68 -4.93 7.83
N ILE A 141 6.27 -5.09 6.57
CA ILE A 141 7.02 -5.87 5.58
C ILE A 141 8.39 -5.22 5.32
N ALA A 142 8.43 -3.90 5.14
CA ALA A 142 9.69 -3.17 4.91
C ALA A 142 10.66 -3.28 6.08
N LEU A 143 10.16 -3.19 7.32
CA LEU A 143 10.96 -3.41 8.54
C LEU A 143 11.55 -4.81 8.58
N ASN A 144 10.75 -5.85 8.35
CA ASN A 144 11.23 -7.23 8.30
C ASN A 144 12.31 -7.41 7.23
N ASN A 145 12.11 -6.81 6.04
CA ASN A 145 13.09 -6.86 4.96
C ASN A 145 14.41 -6.16 5.32
N PHE A 146 14.35 -4.99 5.94
CA PHE A 146 15.54 -4.27 6.38
C PHE A 146 16.29 -5.02 7.48
N ILE A 147 15.57 -5.54 8.49
CA ILE A 147 16.13 -6.34 9.59
C ILE A 147 16.88 -7.57 9.06
N GLU A 148 16.36 -8.22 8.02
CA GLU A 148 17.02 -9.37 7.40
C GLU A 148 18.28 -8.97 6.63
N LEU A 149 18.27 -7.82 5.94
CA LEU A 149 19.38 -7.36 5.09
C LEU A 149 20.52 -6.69 5.85
N THR A 150 20.27 -6.06 7.00
CA THR A 150 21.35 -5.39 7.75
C THR A 150 22.16 -6.38 8.56
N ASP A 151 23.50 -6.21 8.57
CA ASP A 151 24.42 -7.00 9.42
C ASP A 151 24.69 -6.32 10.76
N ASP A 152 24.23 -5.08 10.96
CA ASP A 152 24.42 -4.31 12.20
C ASP A 152 23.47 -4.82 13.30
N ALA A 153 24.03 -5.45 14.33
CA ALA A 153 23.26 -6.02 15.43
C ALA A 153 22.46 -4.98 16.24
N ALA A 154 22.97 -3.76 16.36
CA ALA A 154 22.27 -2.68 17.07
C ALA A 154 21.07 -2.19 16.26
N LYS A 155 21.22 -2.02 14.95
CA LYS A 155 20.13 -1.68 14.02
C LYS A 155 19.07 -2.80 14.01
N LYS A 156 19.50 -4.07 13.95
CA LYS A 156 18.57 -5.22 14.07
C LYS A 156 17.72 -5.15 15.31
N ALA A 157 18.35 -4.98 16.47
CA ALA A 157 17.63 -4.94 17.74
C ALA A 157 16.67 -3.74 17.82
N HIS A 158 17.10 -2.56 17.36
CA HIS A 158 16.28 -1.35 17.36
C HIS A 158 15.03 -1.52 16.47
N TRP A 159 15.22 -1.91 15.22
CA TRP A 159 14.13 -2.03 14.26
C TRP A 159 13.22 -3.23 14.51
N SER A 160 13.73 -4.31 15.14
CA SER A 160 12.89 -5.42 15.61
C SER A 160 11.93 -4.96 16.70
N ALA A 161 12.42 -4.23 17.69
CA ALA A 161 11.55 -3.70 18.75
C ALA A 161 10.50 -2.71 18.20
N ALA A 162 10.88 -1.87 17.26
CA ALA A 162 9.96 -0.95 16.56
C ALA A 162 8.89 -1.74 15.77
N CYS A 163 9.28 -2.78 15.05
CA CYS A 163 8.38 -3.65 14.30
C CYS A 163 7.36 -4.36 15.21
N ASP A 164 7.83 -4.90 16.34
CA ASP A 164 6.94 -5.58 17.31
C ASP A 164 5.92 -4.61 17.91
N THR A 165 6.36 -3.39 18.26
CA THR A 165 5.47 -2.32 18.72
C THR A 165 4.45 -1.92 17.66
N LEU A 166 4.88 -1.77 16.42
CA LEU A 166 3.99 -1.44 15.29
C LEU A 166 2.91 -2.52 15.09
N LYS A 167 3.29 -3.80 15.10
CA LYS A 167 2.35 -4.93 15.01
C LYS A 167 1.31 -4.92 16.13
N GLN A 168 1.73 -4.64 17.37
CA GLN A 168 0.82 -4.51 18.49
C GLN A 168 -0.16 -3.36 18.31
N ASN A 169 0.31 -2.18 17.88
CA ASN A 169 -0.52 -1.01 17.63
C ASN A 169 -1.52 -1.25 16.48
N ILE A 170 -1.11 -1.91 15.40
CA ILE A 170 -2.01 -2.31 14.31
C ILE A 170 -3.16 -3.17 14.86
N ARG A 171 -2.84 -4.21 15.64
CA ARG A 171 -3.86 -5.09 16.21
C ARG A 171 -4.75 -4.37 17.21
N GLN A 172 -4.22 -3.44 17.97
CA GLN A 172 -4.96 -2.69 18.99
C GLN A 172 -5.91 -1.66 18.37
N HIS A 173 -5.49 -0.95 17.33
CA HIS A 173 -6.19 0.22 16.82
C HIS A 173 -6.94 -0.02 15.52
N LEU A 174 -6.49 -0.93 14.66
CA LEU A 174 -7.08 -1.18 13.35
C LEU A 174 -7.89 -2.48 13.27
N TRP A 175 -7.71 -3.42 14.19
CA TRP A 175 -8.44 -4.70 14.15
C TRP A 175 -9.76 -4.61 14.91
N ASP A 176 -10.87 -4.82 14.21
CA ASP A 176 -12.20 -4.99 14.78
C ASP A 176 -12.41 -6.48 15.14
N ALA A 177 -12.27 -6.79 16.42
CA ALA A 177 -12.38 -8.17 16.91
C ALA A 177 -13.80 -8.74 16.89
N GLU A 178 -14.85 -7.89 16.83
CA GLU A 178 -16.24 -8.35 16.72
C GLU A 178 -16.58 -8.76 15.28
N ARG A 179 -16.03 -8.01 14.31
CA ARG A 179 -16.30 -8.23 12.89
C ARG A 179 -15.23 -9.05 12.20
N HIS A 180 -14.15 -9.42 12.89
CA HIS A 180 -12.98 -10.13 12.35
C HIS A 180 -12.45 -9.50 11.07
N LYS A 181 -12.13 -8.21 11.13
CA LYS A 181 -11.63 -7.42 9.98
C LYS A 181 -10.84 -6.22 10.43
N PHE A 182 -10.09 -5.63 9.52
CA PHE A 182 -9.54 -4.29 9.74
C PHE A 182 -10.61 -3.23 9.47
N ILE A 183 -10.61 -2.16 10.27
CA ILE A 183 -11.42 -0.97 9.99
C ILE A 183 -10.80 -0.23 8.79
N PRO A 184 -11.61 0.46 7.95
CA PRO A 184 -11.07 1.21 6.82
C PRO A 184 -10.09 2.30 7.24
N HIS A 185 -10.53 3.25 8.09
CA HIS A 185 -9.72 4.39 8.49
C HIS A 185 -9.88 4.75 9.97
N ILE A 186 -8.82 5.30 10.53
CA ILE A 186 -8.88 6.19 11.69
C ILE A 186 -8.68 7.61 11.14
N SER A 187 -9.74 8.40 11.03
CA SER A 187 -9.63 9.79 10.60
C SER A 187 -8.93 10.62 11.67
N LEU A 188 -7.91 11.39 11.30
CA LEU A 188 -7.14 12.21 12.27
C LEU A 188 -7.81 13.54 12.61
N LYS A 189 -8.76 13.94 11.80
CA LYS A 189 -9.65 15.09 12.00
C LYS A 189 -11.06 14.66 11.61
N ASP A 190 -11.77 15.50 10.87
CA ASP A 190 -13.09 15.16 10.34
C ASP A 190 -12.98 14.14 9.20
N SER A 191 -13.94 13.22 9.13
CA SER A 191 -14.07 12.31 7.98
C SER A 191 -14.59 13.08 6.76
N PRO A 192 -14.08 12.81 5.54
CA PRO A 192 -14.62 13.41 4.31
C PRO A 192 -16.03 12.92 3.98
N PHE A 193 -16.51 11.87 4.63
CA PHE A 193 -17.79 11.24 4.36
C PHE A 193 -18.91 11.76 5.26
N PRO A 194 -20.19 11.69 4.81
CA PRO A 194 -21.32 12.12 5.62
C PRO A 194 -21.39 11.39 6.97
N ALA A 195 -21.69 12.11 8.06
CA ALA A 195 -21.71 11.59 9.44
C ALA A 195 -22.66 10.37 9.66
N LYS A 196 -23.61 10.13 8.75
CA LYS A 196 -24.52 8.96 8.81
C LYS A 196 -23.95 7.73 8.10
N PHE A 197 -22.84 7.87 7.41
CA PHE A 197 -22.22 6.76 6.68
C PHE A 197 -21.39 5.93 7.65
N ASP A 198 -21.78 4.68 7.83
CA ASP A 198 -20.96 3.71 8.57
C ASP A 198 -19.90 3.12 7.64
N GLU A 199 -18.75 3.76 7.58
CA GLU A 199 -17.62 3.29 6.78
C GLU A 199 -17.13 1.91 7.24
N ASN A 200 -17.28 1.58 8.52
CA ASN A 200 -16.86 0.28 9.06
C ASN A 200 -17.67 -0.92 8.54
N GLN A 201 -18.71 -0.72 7.74
CA GLN A 201 -19.32 -1.81 6.97
C GLN A 201 -18.45 -2.31 5.80
N ILE A 202 -17.52 -1.49 5.31
CA ILE A 202 -16.65 -1.83 4.17
C ILE A 202 -15.54 -2.77 4.62
N TYR A 203 -15.30 -3.82 3.84
CA TYR A 203 -14.19 -4.74 4.00
C TYR A 203 -13.12 -4.41 2.95
N TYR A 204 -11.93 -4.05 3.39
CA TYR A 204 -10.76 -3.79 2.56
C TYR A 204 -10.04 -5.09 2.23
N HIS A 205 -10.07 -5.49 0.96
CA HIS A 205 -9.41 -6.71 0.48
C HIS A 205 -7.92 -6.53 0.34
N GLY A 206 -7.51 -5.41 -0.28
CA GLY A 206 -6.10 -5.13 -0.55
C GLY A 206 -5.28 -4.99 0.72
N GLY A 207 -5.68 -4.12 1.63
CA GLY A 207 -5.02 -3.95 2.92
C GLY A 207 -5.00 -5.23 3.75
N THR A 208 -6.07 -6.05 3.70
CA THR A 208 -6.10 -7.34 4.40
C THR A 208 -5.10 -8.34 3.80
N ALA A 209 -4.98 -8.42 2.46
CA ALA A 209 -4.00 -9.30 1.81
C ALA A 209 -2.56 -8.92 2.18
N VAL A 210 -2.27 -7.61 2.25
CA VAL A 210 -0.96 -7.11 2.69
C VAL A 210 -0.72 -7.39 4.17
N ALA A 211 -1.75 -7.27 5.02
CA ALA A 211 -1.67 -7.61 6.45
C ALA A 211 -1.36 -9.10 6.67
N ILE A 212 -1.89 -10.00 5.85
CA ILE A 212 -1.53 -11.42 5.87
C ILE A 212 -0.06 -11.60 5.54
N GLN A 213 0.45 -10.97 4.47
CA GLN A 213 1.86 -11.02 4.09
C GLN A 213 2.79 -10.41 5.16
N ALA A 214 2.30 -9.44 5.92
CA ALA A 214 3.01 -8.85 7.05
C ALA A 214 3.05 -9.76 8.30
N GLY A 215 2.32 -10.88 8.30
CA GLY A 215 2.22 -11.80 9.44
C GLY A 215 1.40 -11.22 10.60
N LEU A 216 0.34 -10.47 10.29
CA LEU A 216 -0.52 -9.81 11.28
C LEU A 216 -1.75 -10.65 11.66
N LEU A 217 -2.06 -11.71 10.92
CA LEU A 217 -3.20 -12.58 11.13
C LEU A 217 -2.76 -13.99 11.46
N SER A 218 -3.53 -14.68 12.32
CA SER A 218 -3.38 -16.11 12.57
C SER A 218 -3.89 -16.94 11.40
N GLU A 219 -3.55 -18.23 11.35
CA GLU A 219 -4.02 -19.14 10.29
C GLU A 219 -5.55 -19.21 10.22
N GLU A 220 -6.25 -19.18 11.35
CA GLU A 220 -7.71 -19.15 11.41
C GLU A 220 -8.26 -17.85 10.80
N GLU A 221 -7.72 -16.70 11.20
CA GLU A 221 -8.11 -15.40 10.66
C GLU A 221 -7.84 -15.30 9.15
N ILE A 222 -6.77 -15.90 8.64
CA ILE A 222 -6.47 -15.97 7.19
C ILE A 222 -7.54 -16.78 6.45
N ARG A 223 -7.98 -17.92 7.01
CA ARG A 223 -9.06 -18.72 6.42
C ARG A 223 -10.37 -17.96 6.39
N GLU A 224 -10.72 -17.29 7.47
CA GLU A 224 -11.91 -16.43 7.54
C GLU A 224 -11.84 -15.27 6.54
N ALA A 225 -10.69 -14.60 6.42
CA ALA A 225 -10.46 -13.53 5.45
C ALA A 225 -10.65 -14.04 4.02
N ASN A 226 -10.06 -15.19 3.66
CA ASN A 226 -10.23 -15.79 2.34
C ASN A 226 -11.69 -16.11 2.04
N GLN A 227 -12.38 -16.76 2.97
CA GLN A 227 -13.81 -17.06 2.82
C GLN A 227 -14.63 -15.78 2.63
N ARG A 228 -14.36 -14.73 3.43
CA ARG A 228 -15.05 -13.44 3.33
C ARG A 228 -14.81 -12.76 1.98
N MET A 229 -13.58 -12.78 1.49
CA MET A 229 -13.25 -12.22 0.17
C MET A 229 -13.96 -12.95 -0.95
N LEU A 230 -14.05 -14.28 -0.90
CA LEU A 230 -14.80 -15.11 -1.85
C LEU A 230 -16.30 -14.84 -1.81
N GLU A 231 -16.88 -14.68 -0.61
CA GLU A 231 -18.28 -14.29 -0.45
C GLU A 231 -18.56 -12.90 -1.04
N ASN A 232 -17.68 -11.94 -0.79
CA ASN A 232 -17.78 -10.60 -1.34
C ASN A 232 -17.65 -10.59 -2.87
N MET A 233 -16.71 -11.37 -3.42
CA MET A 233 -16.54 -11.58 -4.86
C MET A 233 -17.86 -12.08 -5.48
N LYS A 234 -18.48 -13.10 -4.89
CA LYS A 234 -19.78 -13.64 -5.36
C LYS A 234 -20.91 -12.62 -5.30
N ARG A 235 -20.99 -11.84 -4.20
CA ARG A 235 -22.01 -10.78 -4.03
C ARG A 235 -21.82 -9.63 -5.01
N ALA A 236 -20.58 -9.29 -5.32
CA ALA A 236 -20.23 -8.27 -6.30
C ALA A 236 -20.36 -8.76 -7.76
N HIS A 237 -20.60 -10.04 -7.97
CA HIS A 237 -20.53 -10.71 -9.29
C HIS A 237 -19.17 -10.53 -9.97
N ALA A 238 -18.10 -10.41 -9.18
CA ALA A 238 -16.74 -10.31 -9.69
C ALA A 238 -16.21 -11.69 -10.14
N GLN A 239 -15.29 -11.68 -11.09
CA GLN A 239 -14.75 -12.90 -11.68
C GLN A 239 -13.61 -13.50 -10.86
N THR A 240 -12.86 -12.66 -10.12
CA THR A 240 -11.70 -13.11 -9.36
C THR A 240 -11.69 -12.53 -7.94
N ILE A 241 -10.82 -13.06 -7.08
CA ILE A 241 -10.57 -12.56 -5.72
C ILE A 241 -9.92 -11.16 -5.69
N GLY A 242 -9.62 -10.59 -6.85
CA GLY A 242 -8.99 -9.27 -7.00
C GLY A 242 -9.87 -8.07 -6.69
N LEU A 243 -11.10 -8.26 -6.24
CA LEU A 243 -11.97 -7.18 -5.78
C LEU A 243 -11.25 -6.35 -4.70
N THR A 244 -11.21 -5.01 -4.84
CA THR A 244 -10.45 -4.17 -3.92
C THR A 244 -11.13 -4.03 -2.57
N LEU A 245 -12.45 -3.83 -2.55
CA LEU A 245 -13.25 -3.66 -1.35
C LEU A 245 -14.72 -4.04 -1.58
N TYR A 246 -15.45 -4.31 -0.48
CA TYR A 246 -16.88 -4.60 -0.52
C TYR A 246 -17.57 -4.31 0.84
N PRO A 247 -18.79 -3.72 0.89
CA PRO A 247 -19.46 -3.03 -0.23
C PRO A 247 -18.69 -1.81 -0.69
N THR A 248 -19.03 -1.27 -1.86
CA THR A 248 -18.38 -0.08 -2.41
C THR A 248 -18.78 1.20 -1.66
N TYR A 249 -17.96 2.22 -1.72
CA TYR A 249 -18.39 3.57 -1.36
C TYR A 249 -19.51 4.01 -2.32
N PRO A 250 -20.53 4.73 -1.80
CA PRO A 250 -21.61 5.26 -2.62
C PRO A 250 -21.11 6.21 -3.72
N ALA A 251 -21.84 6.28 -4.82
CA ALA A 251 -21.52 7.19 -5.92
C ALA A 251 -21.38 8.64 -5.42
N GLY A 252 -20.33 9.33 -5.85
CA GLY A 252 -20.03 10.72 -5.50
C GLY A 252 -19.29 10.92 -4.18
N TYR A 253 -18.95 9.86 -3.43
CA TYR A 253 -18.09 9.97 -2.25
C TYR A 253 -16.64 10.24 -2.64
N PHE A 254 -16.19 9.68 -3.75
CA PHE A 254 -14.94 10.04 -4.40
C PHE A 254 -15.27 10.80 -5.70
N LYS A 255 -14.65 11.97 -5.89
CA LYS A 255 -14.83 12.80 -7.09
C LYS A 255 -13.97 12.36 -8.27
N GLY A 256 -12.99 11.47 -8.01
CA GLY A 256 -12.05 10.98 -9.01
C GLY A 256 -12.73 10.25 -10.17
N VAL A 257 -12.20 10.45 -11.37
CA VAL A 257 -12.66 9.75 -12.58
C VAL A 257 -12.47 8.24 -12.39
N GLY A 258 -13.52 7.47 -12.66
CA GLY A 258 -13.49 6.01 -12.48
C GLY A 258 -13.88 5.51 -11.09
N MET A 259 -14.01 6.39 -10.08
CA MET A 259 -14.32 6.01 -8.68
C MET A 259 -15.82 5.77 -8.41
N TYR A 260 -16.60 5.46 -9.45
CA TYR A 260 -17.98 5.01 -9.27
C TYR A 260 -18.03 3.62 -8.60
N PRO A 261 -19.15 3.21 -8.01
CA PRO A 261 -19.30 1.86 -7.42
C PRO A 261 -18.89 0.76 -8.39
N TYR A 262 -17.99 -0.12 -7.96
CA TYR A 262 -17.35 -1.18 -8.72
C TYR A 262 -16.44 -0.70 -9.87
N GLY A 263 -16.08 0.57 -9.89
CA GLY A 263 -15.07 1.12 -10.80
C GLY A 263 -13.72 1.27 -10.08
N TYR A 264 -12.66 1.32 -10.85
CA TYR A 264 -11.29 1.56 -10.45
C TYR A 264 -10.96 1.02 -9.05
N GLN A 265 -10.52 1.87 -8.11
CA GLN A 265 -10.18 1.47 -6.73
C GLN A 265 -11.41 1.30 -5.83
N ASN A 266 -12.60 1.75 -6.24
CA ASN A 266 -13.84 1.62 -5.47
C ASN A 266 -14.58 0.32 -5.79
N GLY A 267 -13.95 -0.82 -5.57
CA GLY A 267 -14.53 -2.15 -5.79
C GLY A 267 -14.31 -2.72 -7.20
N GLY A 268 -13.35 -2.20 -7.96
CA GLY A 268 -12.88 -2.87 -9.17
C GLY A 268 -12.13 -4.16 -8.88
N ASP A 269 -12.03 -5.05 -9.86
CA ASP A 269 -11.33 -6.33 -9.79
C ASP A 269 -9.91 -6.17 -10.33
N TRP A 270 -8.94 -6.09 -9.42
CA TRP A 270 -7.53 -5.86 -9.73
C TRP A 270 -6.73 -7.15 -9.67
N THR A 271 -6.15 -7.55 -10.79
CA THR A 271 -5.28 -8.74 -10.88
C THR A 271 -4.15 -8.70 -9.85
N TRP A 272 -3.57 -7.53 -9.62
CA TRP A 272 -2.48 -7.34 -8.66
C TRP A 272 -2.85 -7.73 -7.22
N PHE A 273 -4.04 -7.33 -6.73
CA PHE A 273 -4.49 -7.70 -5.37
C PHE A 273 -4.88 -9.16 -5.25
N GLY A 274 -5.57 -9.69 -6.25
CA GLY A 274 -5.84 -11.11 -6.29
C GLY A 274 -4.55 -11.92 -6.25
N ALA A 275 -3.54 -11.52 -7.00
CA ALA A 275 -2.23 -12.17 -6.99
C ALA A 275 -1.53 -12.05 -5.61
N ARG A 276 -1.63 -10.92 -4.90
CA ARG A 276 -1.11 -10.79 -3.54
C ARG A 276 -1.81 -11.73 -2.56
N MET A 277 -3.13 -11.85 -2.63
CA MET A 277 -3.88 -12.78 -1.78
C MET A 277 -3.50 -14.23 -2.06
N ILE A 278 -3.42 -14.63 -3.34
CA ILE A 278 -2.98 -15.97 -3.75
C ILE A 278 -1.58 -16.27 -3.24
N HIS A 279 -0.67 -15.31 -3.33
CA HIS A 279 0.69 -15.44 -2.80
C HIS A 279 0.66 -15.59 -1.26
N ALA A 280 -0.13 -14.79 -0.56
CA ALA A 280 -0.28 -14.87 0.89
C ALA A 280 -0.83 -16.24 1.34
N LEU A 281 -1.82 -16.78 0.63
CA LEU A 281 -2.34 -18.14 0.87
C LEU A 281 -1.26 -19.19 0.68
N THR A 282 -0.46 -19.07 -0.40
CA THR A 282 0.65 -19.99 -0.70
C THR A 282 1.71 -19.99 0.39
N GLU A 283 2.13 -18.82 0.86
CA GLU A 283 3.13 -18.67 1.94
C GLU A 283 2.64 -19.23 3.29
N ASN A 284 1.32 -19.26 3.51
CA ASN A 284 0.70 -19.82 4.70
C ASN A 284 0.25 -21.28 4.52
N GLY A 285 0.71 -21.98 3.48
CA GLY A 285 0.45 -23.40 3.26
C GLY A 285 -0.96 -23.74 2.78
N MET A 286 -1.78 -22.76 2.43
CA MET A 286 -3.15 -22.91 1.90
C MET A 286 -3.10 -23.09 0.37
N ILE A 287 -2.42 -24.15 -0.07
CA ILE A 287 -2.08 -24.37 -1.48
C ILE A 287 -3.30 -24.69 -2.33
N ALA A 288 -4.27 -25.43 -1.77
CA ALA A 288 -5.49 -25.78 -2.50
C ALA A 288 -6.33 -24.53 -2.80
N GLU A 289 -6.55 -23.68 -1.80
CA GLU A 289 -7.25 -22.42 -1.92
C GLU A 289 -6.54 -21.48 -2.90
N ALA A 290 -5.22 -21.35 -2.77
CA ALA A 290 -4.41 -20.53 -3.68
C ALA A 290 -4.54 -21.02 -5.14
N TYR A 291 -4.54 -22.32 -5.36
CA TYR A 291 -4.70 -22.91 -6.70
C TYR A 291 -6.09 -22.64 -7.29
N GLU A 292 -7.14 -22.79 -6.49
CA GLU A 292 -8.51 -22.53 -6.93
C GLU A 292 -8.70 -21.06 -7.32
N GLU A 293 -8.14 -20.13 -6.55
CA GLU A 293 -8.24 -18.69 -6.83
C GLU A 293 -7.38 -18.25 -8.03
N LEU A 294 -6.30 -18.96 -8.31
CA LEU A 294 -5.43 -18.67 -9.47
C LEU A 294 -6.13 -18.98 -10.81
N GLN A 295 -6.98 -20.01 -10.85
CA GLN A 295 -7.58 -20.48 -12.11
C GLN A 295 -8.40 -19.40 -12.84
N PRO A 296 -9.36 -18.70 -12.20
CA PRO A 296 -10.13 -17.67 -12.88
C PRO A 296 -9.26 -16.48 -13.34
N MET A 297 -8.21 -16.15 -12.60
CA MET A 297 -7.27 -15.10 -13.00
C MET A 297 -6.49 -15.48 -14.26
N LEU A 298 -5.99 -16.71 -14.35
CA LEU A 298 -5.31 -17.21 -15.54
C LEU A 298 -6.25 -17.31 -16.74
N ALA A 299 -7.48 -17.78 -16.53
CA ALA A 299 -8.49 -17.83 -17.59
C ALA A 299 -8.75 -16.44 -18.18
N ARG A 300 -8.92 -15.43 -17.33
CA ARG A 300 -9.12 -14.04 -17.74
C ARG A 300 -7.93 -13.48 -18.54
N VAL A 301 -6.70 -13.77 -18.12
CA VAL A 301 -5.49 -13.35 -18.86
C VAL A 301 -5.43 -13.97 -20.25
N VAL A 302 -5.80 -15.25 -20.38
CA VAL A 302 -5.85 -15.93 -21.66
C VAL A 302 -6.94 -15.36 -22.57
N GLU A 303 -8.14 -15.12 -22.01
CA GLU A 303 -9.28 -14.56 -22.74
C GLU A 303 -8.98 -13.14 -23.28
N ASN A 304 -8.34 -12.30 -22.46
CA ASN A 304 -7.99 -10.93 -22.84
C ASN A 304 -6.65 -10.80 -23.56
N ASN A 305 -5.94 -11.92 -23.78
CA ASN A 305 -4.60 -11.94 -24.37
C ASN A 305 -3.60 -10.99 -23.67
N GLY A 306 -3.71 -10.84 -22.34
CA GLY A 306 -2.85 -9.98 -21.55
C GLY A 306 -3.40 -9.61 -20.18
N PHE A 307 -2.67 -8.73 -19.51
CA PHE A 307 -3.06 -8.17 -18.22
C PHE A 307 -3.57 -6.75 -18.42
N ASN A 308 -4.79 -6.49 -17.95
CA ASN A 308 -5.24 -5.12 -17.74
C ASN A 308 -4.96 -4.72 -16.30
N GLU A 309 -4.89 -3.43 -16.05
CA GLU A 309 -4.68 -2.87 -14.71
C GLU A 309 -5.81 -3.31 -13.78
N TRP A 310 -7.04 -3.14 -14.21
CA TRP A 310 -8.24 -3.56 -13.50
C TRP A 310 -9.37 -3.94 -14.46
N TYR A 311 -10.42 -4.51 -13.90
CA TYR A 311 -11.64 -4.90 -14.62
C TYR A 311 -12.86 -4.46 -13.81
N THR A 312 -13.98 -4.22 -14.47
CA THR A 312 -15.27 -4.21 -13.78
C THR A 312 -15.58 -5.62 -13.24
N PRO A 313 -16.48 -5.79 -12.28
CA PRO A 313 -16.93 -7.14 -11.87
C PRO A 313 -17.43 -8.00 -13.03
N ALA A 314 -18.01 -7.39 -14.06
CA ALA A 314 -18.44 -8.09 -15.28
C ALA A 314 -17.28 -8.55 -16.19
N GLY A 315 -16.04 -8.13 -15.90
CA GLY A 315 -14.84 -8.51 -16.68
C GLY A 315 -14.52 -7.59 -17.85
N GLU A 316 -15.10 -6.38 -17.88
CA GLU A 316 -14.89 -5.35 -18.90
C GLU A 316 -13.77 -4.38 -18.50
#